data_a5bc2609434cde30d784b676d3080d5b
#
_entry.id   a5bc2609434cde30d784b676d3080d5b
#
_cell.length_a   1.000
_cell.length_b   1.000
_cell.length_c   1.000
_cell.angle_alpha   90.00
_cell.angle_beta   90.00
_cell.angle_gamma   90.00
#
_symmetry.space_group_name_H-M   'P 1'
#
loop_
_entity.id
_entity.type
_entity.pdbx_description
1 polymer ?
#
loop_
_entity_poly.entity_id
_entity_poly.type
_entity_poly.pdbx_seq_one_letter_code
_entity_poly.pdbx_strand_id
1 'polypeptide(L)'
;MTANPGTGGRNSDLASAVDTVTARYEAANPASRAQYERARKSLPGGNTRTGMFYTPFPLAIETAAGATVTDVDGHLYTDFVGDFSAGLYGHSHPAIREAVLATLDGGMAFGSTSPGEARLAALVCARFPSIEQVRFTTSGTEANVLALATARAVTGRDAIMVFEGGYHGGTIYFGRESAPINLPFPHLIAPYNDPEEAQRLIRENANRLAAVLVEPLQGASGGIPASAGFLEALREACSGHDVLLIFDEVMTSRLAPGGRQEQLGIVPDMTTLGKYIGGGFSCGAFGGPAEIMTVYDPSRPGAFVHHGTFNNNVFMLNAGAAGLEKVFTPPVQAALNAAGDSLRASLSELAARHGAPFQATGLGSLMNLHLQREPIHSIRDIAPKDPRLRQLLHLDLIDRGFFTTRRGYITLSLAIAESDCAGLIEAVDEFLTHHGHLLDSAPPE
;
A
#
# COMPACT_ATOMS: atom_id res chain seq x y z
N MET A 1 -28.74 17.42 31.52
CA MET A 1 -27.76 16.56 30.85
C MET A 1 -26.91 15.89 31.93
N THR A 2 -27.23 14.64 32.26
CA THR A 2 -26.53 13.88 33.28
C THR A 2 -25.31 13.23 32.63
N ALA A 3 -24.12 13.66 32.98
CA ALA A 3 -22.87 13.02 32.56
C ALA A 3 -22.89 11.55 32.99
N ASN A 4 -22.59 10.66 32.04
CA ASN A 4 -22.50 9.23 32.30
C ASN A 4 -21.24 8.98 33.15
N PRO A 5 -21.31 8.51 34.40
CA PRO A 5 -20.17 8.43 35.31
C PRO A 5 -19.09 7.40 34.91
N GLY A 6 -19.32 6.62 33.85
CA GLY A 6 -18.36 5.60 33.36
C GLY A 6 -17.32 6.12 32.36
N THR A 7 -17.50 7.29 31.75
CA THR A 7 -16.58 7.78 30.70
C THR A 7 -15.36 8.52 31.26
N GLY A 8 -15.50 9.19 32.40
CA GLY A 8 -14.39 9.92 33.02
C GLY A 8 -13.27 9.02 33.55
N GLY A 9 -13.61 7.87 34.15
CA GLY A 9 -12.65 6.88 34.64
C GLY A 9 -11.84 6.25 33.51
N ARG A 10 -12.49 5.81 32.41
CA ARG A 10 -11.82 5.17 31.26
C ARG A 10 -10.86 6.12 30.53
N ASN A 11 -11.16 7.41 30.43
CA ASN A 11 -10.26 8.38 29.81
C ASN A 11 -8.99 8.64 30.64
N SER A 12 -9.07 8.63 32.00
CA SER A 12 -7.89 8.71 32.85
C SER A 12 -7.05 7.44 32.77
N ASP A 13 -7.66 6.27 32.68
CA ASP A 13 -6.99 4.98 32.54
C ASP A 13 -6.27 4.88 31.18
N LEU A 14 -6.91 5.34 30.08
CA LEU A 14 -6.27 5.41 28.77
C LEU A 14 -5.06 6.35 28.77
N ALA A 15 -5.18 7.53 29.37
CA ALA A 15 -4.04 8.45 29.50
C ALA A 15 -2.87 7.80 30.24
N SER A 16 -3.14 7.17 31.39
CA SER A 16 -2.12 6.47 32.18
C SER A 16 -1.46 5.30 31.41
N ALA A 17 -2.25 4.53 30.66
CA ALA A 17 -1.72 3.43 29.83
C ALA A 17 -0.80 3.96 28.72
N VAL A 18 -1.21 5.03 28.02
CA VAL A 18 -0.42 5.67 26.96
C VAL A 18 0.86 6.28 27.53
N ASP A 19 0.78 6.99 28.66
CA ASP A 19 1.96 7.57 29.31
C ASP A 19 2.96 6.48 29.71
N THR A 20 2.47 5.35 30.25
CA THR A 20 3.30 4.22 30.65
C THR A 20 4.03 3.59 29.46
N VAL A 21 3.32 3.27 28.36
CA VAL A 21 3.95 2.67 27.18
C VAL A 21 4.89 3.64 26.49
N THR A 22 4.52 4.94 26.46
CA THR A 22 5.38 5.98 25.89
C THR A 22 6.67 6.15 26.67
N ALA A 23 6.60 6.17 28.01
CA ALA A 23 7.80 6.27 28.86
C ALA A 23 8.74 5.07 28.67
N ARG A 24 8.20 3.85 28.56
CA ARG A 24 9.00 2.65 28.26
C ARG A 24 9.68 2.76 26.89
N TYR A 25 8.92 3.12 25.86
CA TYR A 25 9.44 3.33 24.51
C TYR A 25 10.58 4.36 24.50
N GLU A 26 10.38 5.50 25.13
CA GLU A 26 11.40 6.57 25.21
C GLU A 26 12.66 6.14 25.95
N ALA A 27 12.52 5.39 27.04
CA ALA A 27 13.65 4.89 27.81
C ALA A 27 14.45 3.81 27.05
N ALA A 28 13.78 2.98 26.26
CA ALA A 28 14.41 1.91 25.49
C ALA A 28 15.12 2.43 24.23
N ASN A 29 14.71 3.60 23.65
CA ASN A 29 15.14 4.04 22.33
C ASN A 29 15.87 5.41 22.33
N PRO A 30 16.92 5.61 23.16
CA PRO A 30 17.63 6.89 23.23
C PRO A 30 18.42 7.25 21.95
N ALA A 31 18.97 6.25 21.23
CA ALA A 31 19.72 6.48 19.99
C ALA A 31 18.77 6.82 18.83
N SER A 32 17.61 6.18 18.75
CA SER A 32 16.54 6.53 17.78
C SER A 32 16.04 7.95 18.00
N ARG A 33 15.86 8.38 19.27
CA ARG A 33 15.52 9.78 19.61
C ARG A 33 16.60 10.74 19.11
N ALA A 34 17.88 10.46 19.42
CA ALA A 34 19.00 11.30 19.00
C ALA A 34 19.10 11.40 17.46
N GLN A 35 18.83 10.29 16.75
CA GLN A 35 18.78 10.28 15.29
C GLN A 35 17.62 11.13 14.77
N TYR A 36 16.43 11.03 15.35
CA TYR A 36 15.27 11.84 14.99
C TYR A 36 15.56 13.34 15.18
N GLU A 37 16.13 13.74 16.33
CA GLU A 37 16.49 15.14 16.60
C GLU A 37 17.57 15.67 15.64
N ARG A 38 18.50 14.82 15.22
CA ARG A 38 19.49 15.16 14.18
C ARG A 38 18.83 15.34 12.82
N ALA A 39 17.95 14.42 12.43
CA ALA A 39 17.28 14.44 11.13
C ALA A 39 16.36 15.67 10.96
N ARG A 40 15.67 16.09 12.02
CA ARG A 40 14.80 17.29 12.02
C ARG A 40 15.51 18.58 11.63
N LYS A 41 16.83 18.65 11.78
CA LYS A 41 17.60 19.84 11.41
C LYS A 41 17.66 20.04 9.88
N SER A 42 17.48 18.98 9.11
CA SER A 42 17.60 18.99 7.64
C SER A 42 16.35 18.48 6.92
N LEU A 43 15.52 17.69 7.60
CA LEU A 43 14.31 17.09 7.03
C LEU A 43 13.09 17.56 7.80
N PRO A 44 12.08 18.12 7.13
CA PRO A 44 10.80 18.47 7.79
C PRO A 44 10.20 17.24 8.48
N GLY A 45 9.99 17.31 9.80
CA GLY A 45 9.51 16.19 10.61
C GLY A 45 10.50 15.02 10.76
N GLY A 46 11.78 15.21 10.40
CA GLY A 46 12.85 14.22 10.56
C GLY A 46 12.82 13.05 9.56
N ASN A 47 11.98 13.10 8.54
CA ASN A 47 11.87 12.04 7.52
C ASN A 47 11.33 12.58 6.18
N THR A 48 11.41 11.77 5.13
CA THR A 48 10.90 12.10 3.78
C THR A 48 9.52 11.49 3.48
N ARG A 49 8.97 10.67 4.38
CA ARG A 49 7.70 9.95 4.18
C ARG A 49 6.79 10.17 5.39
N THR A 50 5.81 11.06 5.25
CA THR A 50 4.86 11.41 6.32
C THR A 50 4.23 10.19 7.01
N GLY A 51 3.96 9.12 6.25
CA GLY A 51 3.37 7.89 6.78
C GLY A 51 4.27 7.09 7.75
N MET A 52 5.56 7.45 7.86
CA MET A 52 6.51 6.81 8.79
C MET A 52 6.59 7.53 10.13
N PHE A 53 6.02 8.73 10.21
CA PHE A 53 6.04 9.51 11.45
C PHE A 53 5.03 8.98 12.47
N TYR A 54 5.47 8.84 13.71
CA TYR A 54 4.62 8.60 14.88
C TYR A 54 5.26 9.22 16.14
N THR A 55 4.43 9.50 17.12
CA THR A 55 4.83 10.04 18.42
C THR A 55 5.23 8.91 19.38
N PRO A 56 6.25 9.12 20.24
CA PRO A 56 6.99 10.38 20.46
C PRO A 56 8.03 10.69 19.37
N PHE A 57 8.62 9.70 18.76
CA PHE A 57 9.54 9.73 17.60
C PHE A 57 9.58 8.35 16.95
N PRO A 58 9.85 8.24 15.63
CA PRO A 58 10.02 6.95 14.96
C PRO A 58 11.32 6.24 15.36
N LEU A 59 11.30 4.89 15.36
CA LEU A 59 12.52 4.08 15.38
C LEU A 59 13.39 4.42 14.17
N ALA A 60 14.70 4.43 14.38
CA ALA A 60 15.68 4.50 13.30
C ALA A 60 16.24 3.10 13.06
N ILE A 61 15.91 2.50 11.91
CA ILE A 61 16.38 1.16 11.54
C ILE A 61 17.79 1.27 10.96
N GLU A 62 18.71 0.43 11.46
CA GLU A 62 20.10 0.38 11.04
C GLU A 62 20.37 -0.75 10.04
N THR A 63 19.84 -1.94 10.33
CA THR A 63 20.04 -3.12 9.47
C THR A 63 18.76 -3.96 9.37
N ALA A 64 18.73 -4.85 8.36
CA ALA A 64 17.62 -5.77 8.19
C ALA A 64 18.07 -7.06 7.50
N ALA A 65 17.47 -8.21 7.88
CA ALA A 65 17.72 -9.51 7.27
C ALA A 65 16.47 -10.41 7.36
N GLY A 66 16.11 -11.08 6.26
CA GLY A 66 14.94 -11.95 6.23
C GLY A 66 13.65 -11.20 6.60
N ALA A 67 13.01 -11.58 7.70
CA ALA A 67 11.82 -10.92 8.23
C ALA A 67 12.12 -9.93 9.36
N THR A 68 13.38 -9.67 9.67
CA THR A 68 13.77 -8.93 10.89
C THR A 68 14.43 -7.61 10.54
N VAL A 69 14.10 -6.56 11.28
CA VAL A 69 14.79 -5.27 11.28
C VAL A 69 15.47 -5.05 12.63
N THR A 70 16.62 -4.38 12.62
CA THR A 70 17.36 -3.99 13.83
C THR A 70 17.44 -2.46 13.87
N ASP A 71 17.05 -1.87 15.00
CA ASP A 71 17.17 -0.43 15.17
C ASP A 71 18.57 0.00 15.63
N VAL A 72 18.82 1.30 15.67
CA VAL A 72 20.11 1.88 16.12
C VAL A 72 20.35 1.73 17.62
N ASP A 73 19.37 1.31 18.39
CA ASP A 73 19.46 0.97 19.81
C ASP A 73 19.81 -0.51 20.02
N GLY A 74 19.80 -1.33 18.94
CA GLY A 74 20.17 -2.74 18.92
C GLY A 74 19.00 -3.70 19.15
N HIS A 75 17.76 -3.23 19.16
CA HIS A 75 16.59 -4.09 19.30
C HIS A 75 16.22 -4.75 17.98
N LEU A 76 15.75 -5.99 18.08
CA LEU A 76 15.28 -6.80 16.96
C LEU A 76 13.76 -6.80 16.91
N TYR A 77 13.21 -6.60 15.72
CA TYR A 77 11.76 -6.63 15.49
C TYR A 77 11.42 -7.50 14.28
N THR A 78 10.34 -8.27 14.38
CA THR A 78 9.74 -8.90 13.20
C THR A 78 9.01 -7.83 12.37
N ASP A 79 9.36 -7.70 11.09
CA ASP A 79 8.85 -6.66 10.20
C ASP A 79 7.52 -7.04 9.55
N PHE A 80 6.43 -6.51 10.09
CA PHE A 80 5.10 -6.56 9.51
C PHE A 80 4.72 -5.30 8.70
N VAL A 81 5.64 -4.35 8.52
CA VAL A 81 5.45 -3.19 7.64
C VAL A 81 5.78 -3.54 6.19
N GLY A 82 6.83 -4.34 5.98
CA GLY A 82 7.31 -4.78 4.67
C GLY A 82 7.43 -3.62 3.68
N ASP A 83 7.96 -2.48 4.14
CA ASP A 83 8.04 -1.21 3.38
C ASP A 83 6.73 -0.89 2.62
N PHE A 84 5.59 -0.99 3.30
CA PHE A 84 4.26 -0.74 2.73
C PHE A 84 3.99 -1.57 1.46
N SER A 85 4.27 -2.87 1.52
CA SER A 85 4.16 -3.90 0.48
C SER A 85 5.27 -3.92 -0.60
N ALA A 86 6.23 -3.00 -0.57
CA ALA A 86 7.40 -3.07 -1.45
C ALA A 86 8.38 -4.18 -1.05
N GLY A 87 8.49 -4.48 0.24
CA GLY A 87 9.36 -5.50 0.82
C GLY A 87 8.84 -6.94 0.71
N LEU A 88 8.15 -7.29 -0.38
CA LEU A 88 7.58 -8.64 -0.59
C LEU A 88 8.59 -9.75 -0.37
N TYR A 89 9.80 -9.58 -0.84
CA TYR A 89 10.85 -10.61 -0.79
C TYR A 89 11.53 -10.73 0.57
N GLY A 90 11.15 -9.92 1.57
CA GLY A 90 11.91 -9.73 2.79
C GLY A 90 13.19 -8.95 2.55
N HIS A 91 14.06 -8.92 3.56
CA HIS A 91 15.29 -8.18 3.50
C HIS A 91 16.43 -9.05 2.96
N SER A 92 17.09 -8.56 1.89
CA SER A 92 18.27 -9.21 1.27
C SER A 92 18.05 -10.65 0.78
N HIS A 93 16.91 -10.93 0.10
CA HIS A 93 16.64 -12.25 -0.46
C HIS A 93 17.80 -12.73 -1.35
N PRO A 94 18.31 -13.99 -1.20
CA PRO A 94 19.51 -14.48 -1.89
C PRO A 94 19.47 -14.29 -3.42
N ALA A 95 18.38 -14.63 -4.09
CA ALA A 95 18.25 -14.49 -5.54
C ALA A 95 18.24 -13.01 -6.00
N ILE A 96 17.67 -12.10 -5.20
CA ILE A 96 17.72 -10.66 -5.48
C ILE A 96 19.15 -10.14 -5.27
N ARG A 97 19.77 -10.53 -4.16
CA ARG A 97 21.16 -10.15 -3.85
C ARG A 97 22.13 -10.61 -4.94
N GLU A 98 22.01 -11.84 -5.44
CA GLU A 98 22.82 -12.37 -6.54
C GLU A 98 22.65 -11.51 -7.81
N ALA A 99 21.42 -11.19 -8.19
CA ALA A 99 21.14 -10.34 -9.36
C ALA A 99 21.72 -8.93 -9.21
N VAL A 100 21.66 -8.35 -8.00
CA VAL A 100 22.22 -7.03 -7.69
C VAL A 100 23.74 -7.03 -7.80
N LEU A 101 24.41 -8.04 -7.22
CA LEU A 101 25.88 -8.16 -7.30
C LEU A 101 26.36 -8.35 -8.75
N ALA A 102 25.72 -9.22 -9.52
CA ALA A 102 26.03 -9.40 -10.94
C ALA A 102 25.82 -8.11 -11.74
N THR A 103 24.81 -7.32 -11.39
CA THR A 103 24.58 -6.01 -12.02
C THR A 103 25.67 -5.01 -11.66
N LEU A 104 26.11 -4.99 -10.40
CA LEU A 104 27.20 -4.12 -9.94
C LEU A 104 28.50 -4.41 -10.69
N ASP A 105 28.83 -5.70 -10.88
CA ASP A 105 30.03 -6.14 -11.61
C ASP A 105 29.96 -5.78 -13.11
N GLY A 106 28.75 -5.74 -13.69
CA GLY A 106 28.49 -5.40 -15.09
C GLY A 106 28.41 -3.90 -15.42
N GLY A 107 28.39 -3.03 -14.40
CA GLY A 107 28.24 -1.58 -14.55
C GLY A 107 26.82 -1.08 -14.34
N MET A 108 26.64 0.22 -14.07
CA MET A 108 25.42 0.76 -13.49
C MET A 108 24.60 1.72 -14.36
N ALA A 109 25.17 2.56 -15.15
CA ALA A 109 24.47 3.67 -15.81
C ALA A 109 24.83 3.71 -17.31
N PHE A 110 24.13 2.92 -18.09
CA PHE A 110 24.49 2.69 -19.49
C PHE A 110 24.16 3.84 -20.42
N GLY A 111 23.17 4.68 -20.09
CA GLY A 111 22.65 5.72 -21.00
C GLY A 111 22.07 5.16 -22.29
N SER A 112 21.65 3.88 -22.28
CA SER A 112 21.10 3.13 -23.41
C SER A 112 20.13 2.07 -22.92
N THR A 113 19.48 1.35 -23.84
CA THR A 113 18.67 0.16 -23.53
C THR A 113 19.55 -0.99 -23.01
N SER A 114 18.95 -1.89 -22.25
CA SER A 114 19.63 -3.08 -21.71
C SER A 114 18.80 -4.35 -21.91
N PRO A 115 19.42 -5.55 -21.92
CA PRO A 115 18.66 -6.81 -21.96
C PRO A 115 17.68 -6.98 -20.78
N GLY A 116 18.02 -6.40 -19.60
CA GLY A 116 17.16 -6.44 -18.41
C GLY A 116 15.82 -5.73 -18.63
N GLU A 117 15.82 -4.65 -19.43
CA GLU A 117 14.60 -3.91 -19.76
C GLU A 117 13.59 -4.76 -20.54
N ALA A 118 14.07 -5.38 -21.62
CA ALA A 118 13.23 -6.28 -22.42
C ALA A 118 12.74 -7.50 -21.61
N ARG A 119 13.62 -8.05 -20.77
CA ARG A 119 13.31 -9.21 -19.91
C ARG A 119 12.22 -8.89 -18.90
N LEU A 120 12.34 -7.79 -18.13
CA LEU A 120 11.33 -7.43 -17.16
C LEU A 120 10.01 -7.04 -17.84
N ALA A 121 10.05 -6.34 -18.98
CA ALA A 121 8.86 -6.00 -19.75
C ALA A 121 8.11 -7.25 -20.21
N ALA A 122 8.81 -8.26 -20.76
CA ALA A 122 8.20 -9.51 -21.17
C ALA A 122 7.53 -10.27 -20.00
N LEU A 123 8.16 -10.27 -18.81
CA LEU A 123 7.60 -10.89 -17.62
C LEU A 123 6.32 -10.18 -17.13
N VAL A 124 6.30 -8.85 -17.18
CA VAL A 124 5.12 -8.05 -16.82
C VAL A 124 3.99 -8.31 -17.82
N CYS A 125 4.25 -8.23 -19.12
CA CYS A 125 3.24 -8.48 -20.15
C CYS A 125 2.70 -9.92 -20.11
N ALA A 126 3.55 -10.90 -19.85
CA ALA A 126 3.10 -12.30 -19.72
C ALA A 126 2.25 -12.55 -18.47
N ARG A 127 2.38 -11.70 -17.45
CA ARG A 127 1.73 -11.88 -16.14
C ARG A 127 0.37 -11.18 -16.05
N PHE A 128 0.25 -9.95 -16.54
CA PHE A 128 -0.95 -9.14 -16.35
C PHE A 128 -1.82 -9.12 -17.61
N PRO A 129 -3.07 -9.62 -17.56
CA PRO A 129 -3.93 -9.79 -18.74
C PRO A 129 -4.21 -8.48 -19.53
N SER A 130 -4.23 -7.35 -18.85
CA SER A 130 -4.48 -6.05 -19.47
C SER A 130 -3.26 -5.45 -20.16
N ILE A 131 -2.06 -6.00 -19.99
CA ILE A 131 -0.80 -5.37 -20.41
C ILE A 131 -0.21 -6.11 -21.60
N GLU A 132 -0.39 -5.59 -22.80
CA GLU A 132 0.33 -6.04 -24.01
C GLU A 132 1.68 -5.29 -24.16
N GLN A 133 1.72 -4.02 -23.75
CA GLN A 133 2.93 -3.20 -23.73
C GLN A 133 3.04 -2.43 -22.42
N VAL A 134 4.26 -2.25 -21.92
CA VAL A 134 4.55 -1.61 -20.64
C VAL A 134 5.65 -0.54 -20.77
N ARG A 135 5.58 0.49 -19.94
CA ARG A 135 6.66 1.45 -19.72
C ARG A 135 6.99 1.55 -18.24
N PHE A 136 8.29 1.61 -17.94
CA PHE A 136 8.76 1.73 -16.56
C PHE A 136 8.92 3.19 -16.14
N THR A 137 8.77 3.42 -14.85
CA THR A 137 8.93 4.69 -14.14
C THR A 137 9.66 4.46 -12.82
N THR A 138 9.97 5.51 -12.07
CA THR A 138 10.68 5.39 -10.80
C THR A 138 9.77 5.17 -9.59
N SER A 139 8.46 5.35 -9.74
CA SER A 139 7.49 5.18 -8.64
C SER A 139 6.09 4.87 -9.16
N GLY A 140 5.24 4.25 -8.29
CA GLY A 140 3.82 4.10 -8.57
C GLY A 140 3.09 5.43 -8.75
N THR A 141 3.52 6.50 -8.07
CA THR A 141 2.98 7.86 -8.29
C THR A 141 3.18 8.31 -9.73
N GLU A 142 4.41 8.17 -10.24
CA GLU A 142 4.73 8.55 -11.62
C GLU A 142 3.96 7.68 -12.63
N ALA A 143 3.84 6.37 -12.36
CA ALA A 143 3.06 5.47 -13.18
C ALA A 143 1.58 5.90 -13.28
N ASN A 144 0.95 6.24 -12.15
CA ASN A 144 -0.44 6.72 -12.13
C ASN A 144 -0.60 8.07 -12.85
N VAL A 145 0.32 9.01 -12.64
CA VAL A 145 0.33 10.30 -13.35
C VAL A 145 0.38 10.09 -14.87
N LEU A 146 1.29 9.23 -15.34
CA LEU A 146 1.46 8.96 -16.76
C LEU A 146 0.29 8.16 -17.35
N ALA A 147 -0.27 7.19 -16.62
CA ALA A 147 -1.48 6.49 -17.09
C ALA A 147 -2.66 7.46 -17.28
N LEU A 148 -2.88 8.36 -16.31
CA LEU A 148 -3.93 9.41 -16.43
C LEU A 148 -3.64 10.39 -17.54
N ALA A 149 -2.40 10.84 -17.71
CA ALA A 149 -2.01 11.73 -18.79
C ALA A 149 -2.19 11.06 -20.16
N THR A 150 -1.83 9.77 -20.28
CA THR A 150 -2.07 8.96 -21.48
C THR A 150 -3.55 8.88 -21.80
N ALA A 151 -4.38 8.51 -20.82
CA ALA A 151 -5.82 8.41 -21.00
C ALA A 151 -6.44 9.72 -21.51
N ARG A 152 -6.04 10.85 -20.90
CA ARG A 152 -6.50 12.19 -21.35
C ARG A 152 -6.06 12.51 -22.77
N ALA A 153 -4.83 12.18 -23.12
CA ALA A 153 -4.28 12.48 -24.45
C ALA A 153 -4.91 11.61 -25.55
N VAL A 154 -5.12 10.31 -25.31
CA VAL A 154 -5.69 9.40 -26.32
C VAL A 154 -7.21 9.59 -26.50
N THR A 155 -7.92 9.98 -25.43
CA THR A 155 -9.37 10.24 -25.51
C THR A 155 -9.72 11.66 -25.93
N GLY A 156 -8.77 12.62 -25.82
CA GLY A 156 -9.01 14.04 -25.99
C GLY A 156 -9.91 14.66 -24.91
N ARG A 157 -10.15 13.96 -23.80
CA ARG A 157 -11.00 14.39 -22.69
C ARG A 157 -10.12 14.89 -21.51
N ASP A 158 -10.66 15.78 -20.68
CA ASP A 158 -9.86 16.49 -19.67
C ASP A 158 -10.04 15.99 -18.24
N ALA A 159 -11.18 15.38 -17.91
CA ALA A 159 -11.53 14.98 -16.56
C ALA A 159 -11.15 13.52 -16.24
N ILE A 160 -10.92 13.25 -14.98
CA ILE A 160 -10.74 11.91 -14.43
C ILE A 160 -11.77 11.66 -13.33
N MET A 161 -12.08 10.40 -13.04
CA MET A 161 -12.84 10.02 -11.86
C MET A 161 -11.95 9.19 -10.93
N VAL A 162 -12.04 9.47 -9.65
CA VAL A 162 -11.32 8.81 -8.56
C VAL A 162 -12.30 8.57 -7.40
N PHE A 163 -11.86 7.91 -6.36
CA PHE A 163 -12.74 7.53 -5.25
C PHE A 163 -12.28 8.12 -3.92
N GLU A 164 -13.23 8.40 -3.03
CA GLU A 164 -12.93 8.78 -1.66
C GLU A 164 -12.04 7.72 -1.01
N GLY A 165 -11.01 8.16 -0.32
CA GLY A 165 -10.00 7.28 0.24
C GLY A 165 -8.89 6.89 -0.73
N GLY A 166 -9.01 7.14 -2.02
CA GLY A 166 -8.04 6.76 -3.04
C GLY A 166 -6.66 7.37 -2.80
N TYR A 167 -5.61 6.53 -2.84
CA TYR A 167 -4.22 6.94 -2.77
C TYR A 167 -3.45 6.38 -3.96
N HIS A 168 -3.16 7.24 -4.90
CA HIS A 168 -2.44 6.90 -6.14
C HIS A 168 -1.04 7.53 -6.20
N GLY A 169 -0.54 7.98 -5.05
CA GLY A 169 0.74 8.65 -4.90
C GLY A 169 0.64 10.01 -4.19
N GLY A 170 1.79 10.60 -3.85
CA GLY A 170 1.85 11.81 -3.03
C GLY A 170 1.18 13.05 -3.63
N THR A 171 0.97 13.06 -4.96
CA THR A 171 0.33 14.16 -5.69
C THR A 171 -1.02 13.76 -6.32
N ILE A 172 -1.55 12.59 -5.95
CA ILE A 172 -2.86 12.09 -6.36
C ILE A 172 -3.46 11.34 -5.14
N TYR A 173 -3.91 12.10 -4.15
CA TYR A 173 -4.46 11.54 -2.92
C TYR A 173 -5.81 12.19 -2.59
N PHE A 174 -6.82 11.35 -2.41
CA PHE A 174 -8.22 11.72 -2.19
C PHE A 174 -8.75 11.11 -0.90
N GLY A 175 -8.13 11.46 0.24
CA GLY A 175 -8.60 11.08 1.57
C GLY A 175 -10.05 11.52 1.80
N ARG A 176 -10.38 11.93 3.04
CA ARG A 176 -11.70 12.54 3.30
C ARG A 176 -11.86 13.89 2.60
N GLU A 177 -10.75 14.53 2.29
CA GLU A 177 -10.68 15.77 1.52
C GLU A 177 -9.56 15.63 0.48
N SER A 178 -9.66 16.38 -0.63
CA SER A 178 -8.62 16.43 -1.64
C SER A 178 -7.38 17.13 -1.07
N ALA A 179 -6.21 16.53 -1.26
CA ALA A 179 -4.97 17.13 -0.78
C ALA A 179 -4.61 18.40 -1.60
N PRO A 180 -4.20 19.49 -0.95
CA PRO A 180 -3.91 20.76 -1.65
C PRO A 180 -2.73 20.67 -2.62
N ILE A 181 -1.88 19.62 -2.51
CA ILE A 181 -0.75 19.36 -3.41
C ILE A 181 -1.11 18.44 -4.58
N ASN A 182 -2.37 18.05 -4.74
CA ASN A 182 -2.79 17.23 -5.87
C ASN A 182 -2.55 17.95 -7.19
N LEU A 183 -2.18 17.17 -8.21
CA LEU A 183 -2.08 17.66 -9.56
C LEU A 183 -3.42 18.24 -10.03
N PRO A 184 -3.42 19.36 -10.79
CA PRO A 184 -4.62 20.12 -11.15
C PRO A 184 -5.41 19.46 -12.31
N PHE A 185 -5.57 18.14 -12.30
CA PHE A 185 -6.49 17.47 -13.20
C PHE A 185 -7.93 17.79 -12.78
N PRO A 186 -8.81 18.20 -13.71
CA PRO A 186 -10.24 18.21 -13.44
C PRO A 186 -10.67 16.82 -13.00
N HIS A 187 -11.28 16.70 -11.81
CA HIS A 187 -11.61 15.39 -11.25
C HIS A 187 -13.00 15.35 -10.62
N LEU A 188 -13.58 14.17 -10.66
CA LEU A 188 -14.77 13.77 -9.92
C LEU A 188 -14.33 12.82 -8.81
N ILE A 189 -14.86 13.00 -7.60
CA ILE A 189 -14.62 12.09 -6.48
C ILE A 189 -15.93 11.36 -6.21
N ALA A 190 -15.94 10.04 -6.42
CA ALA A 190 -17.08 9.17 -6.15
C ALA A 190 -16.93 8.45 -4.81
N PRO A 191 -18.02 8.07 -4.14
CA PRO A 191 -17.97 7.13 -3.02
C PRO A 191 -17.38 5.78 -3.47
N TYR A 192 -16.52 5.21 -2.64
CA TYR A 192 -15.97 3.88 -2.89
C TYR A 192 -16.99 2.81 -2.50
N ASN A 193 -17.10 1.74 -3.29
CA ASN A 193 -18.08 0.66 -3.14
C ASN A 193 -19.55 1.09 -3.31
N ASP A 194 -19.80 2.20 -3.99
CA ASP A 194 -21.14 2.64 -4.40
C ASP A 194 -21.27 2.53 -5.94
N PRO A 195 -21.73 1.38 -6.47
CA PRO A 195 -21.81 1.16 -7.91
C PRO A 195 -22.84 2.07 -8.60
N GLU A 196 -23.96 2.41 -7.94
CA GLU A 196 -25.02 3.21 -8.52
C GLU A 196 -24.55 4.65 -8.76
N GLU A 197 -23.92 5.26 -7.76
CA GLU A 197 -23.39 6.61 -7.85
C GLU A 197 -22.24 6.69 -8.84
N ALA A 198 -21.34 5.67 -8.84
CA ALA A 198 -20.25 5.63 -9.80
C ALA A 198 -20.73 5.55 -11.24
N GLN A 199 -21.69 4.68 -11.56
CA GLN A 199 -22.30 4.56 -12.89
C GLN A 199 -23.04 5.85 -13.29
N ARG A 200 -23.75 6.50 -12.36
CA ARG A 200 -24.41 7.77 -12.59
C ARG A 200 -23.41 8.86 -13.01
N LEU A 201 -22.33 9.01 -12.23
CA LEU A 201 -21.28 10.00 -12.50
C LEU A 201 -20.57 9.75 -13.84
N ILE A 202 -20.27 8.49 -14.17
CA ILE A 202 -19.66 8.13 -15.47
C ILE A 202 -20.60 8.55 -16.60
N ARG A 203 -21.86 8.15 -16.56
CA ARG A 203 -22.86 8.46 -17.61
C ARG A 203 -23.04 9.97 -17.80
N GLU A 204 -23.18 10.72 -16.71
CA GLU A 204 -23.45 12.17 -16.77
C GLU A 204 -22.24 12.99 -17.24
N ASN A 205 -21.02 12.44 -17.11
CA ASN A 205 -19.78 13.12 -17.50
C ASN A 205 -19.04 12.45 -18.66
N ALA A 206 -19.66 11.50 -19.33
CA ALA A 206 -19.01 10.68 -20.37
C ALA A 206 -18.32 11.49 -21.47
N ASN A 207 -18.87 12.65 -21.82
CA ASN A 207 -18.33 13.53 -22.86
C ASN A 207 -16.99 14.20 -22.50
N ARG A 208 -16.66 14.29 -21.21
CA ARG A 208 -15.42 14.92 -20.71
C ARG A 208 -14.54 13.98 -19.89
N LEU A 209 -15.06 12.83 -19.46
CA LEU A 209 -14.36 11.89 -18.61
C LEU A 209 -13.41 11.01 -19.43
N ALA A 210 -12.11 11.19 -19.23
CA ALA A 210 -11.07 10.41 -19.90
C ALA A 210 -10.90 9.03 -19.30
N ALA A 211 -10.87 8.97 -17.97
CA ALA A 211 -10.61 7.74 -17.25
C ALA A 211 -11.25 7.70 -15.86
N VAL A 212 -11.46 6.46 -15.39
CA VAL A 212 -11.73 6.12 -13.99
C VAL A 212 -10.50 5.40 -13.44
N LEU A 213 -9.90 5.95 -12.38
CA LEU A 213 -8.76 5.33 -11.68
C LEU A 213 -9.23 4.76 -10.35
N VAL A 214 -9.00 3.48 -10.11
CA VAL A 214 -9.47 2.77 -8.91
C VAL A 214 -8.42 1.81 -8.36
N GLU A 215 -8.24 1.78 -7.04
CA GLU A 215 -7.53 0.71 -6.35
C GLU A 215 -8.50 -0.47 -6.13
N PRO A 216 -8.21 -1.70 -6.56
CA PRO A 216 -9.02 -2.88 -6.20
C PRO A 216 -9.02 -3.20 -4.69
N LEU A 217 -8.11 -2.59 -3.94
CA LEU A 217 -8.07 -2.54 -2.49
C LEU A 217 -7.46 -1.20 -2.08
N GLN A 218 -8.22 -0.36 -1.38
CA GLN A 218 -7.72 0.91 -0.84
C GLN A 218 -6.77 0.66 0.33
N GLY A 219 -5.49 0.50 0.02
CA GLY A 219 -4.47 0.15 1.00
C GLY A 219 -4.23 1.23 2.04
N ALA A 220 -4.00 2.47 1.60
CA ALA A 220 -3.68 3.60 2.47
C ALA A 220 -4.85 4.04 3.35
N SER A 221 -6.07 3.77 2.94
CA SER A 221 -7.31 4.20 3.61
C SER A 221 -7.94 3.12 4.49
N GLY A 222 -7.17 2.10 4.85
CA GLY A 222 -7.62 1.13 5.83
C GLY A 222 -7.73 -0.31 5.32
N GLY A 223 -7.07 -0.65 4.21
CA GLY A 223 -7.10 -2.01 3.67
C GLY A 223 -8.51 -2.43 3.23
N ILE A 224 -9.26 -1.54 2.58
CA ILE A 224 -10.67 -1.75 2.24
C ILE A 224 -10.78 -2.39 0.86
N PRO A 225 -11.26 -3.65 0.73
CA PRO A 225 -11.46 -4.28 -0.57
C PRO A 225 -12.59 -3.62 -1.37
N ALA A 226 -12.39 -3.46 -2.68
CA ALA A 226 -13.50 -3.26 -3.60
C ALA A 226 -14.36 -4.52 -3.66
N SER A 227 -15.68 -4.37 -3.63
CA SER A 227 -16.58 -5.47 -3.93
C SER A 227 -16.52 -5.84 -5.41
N ALA A 228 -16.70 -7.12 -5.74
CA ALA A 228 -16.71 -7.57 -7.13
C ALA A 228 -17.78 -6.83 -7.94
N GLY A 229 -19.01 -6.72 -7.44
CA GLY A 229 -20.08 -6.02 -8.11
C GLY A 229 -19.82 -4.53 -8.35
N PHE A 230 -19.04 -3.88 -7.48
CA PHE A 230 -18.62 -2.50 -7.71
C PHE A 230 -17.65 -2.37 -8.90
N LEU A 231 -16.63 -3.24 -8.97
CA LEU A 231 -15.66 -3.21 -10.06
C LEU A 231 -16.26 -3.67 -11.39
N GLU A 232 -17.18 -4.63 -11.37
CA GLU A 232 -17.97 -5.05 -12.53
C GLU A 232 -18.81 -3.88 -13.08
N ALA A 233 -19.51 -3.16 -12.20
CA ALA A 233 -20.28 -1.98 -12.54
C ALA A 233 -19.43 -0.86 -13.16
N LEU A 234 -18.20 -0.64 -12.64
CA LEU A 234 -17.26 0.29 -13.24
C LEU A 234 -16.84 -0.16 -14.64
N ARG A 235 -16.49 -1.44 -14.83
CA ARG A 235 -16.09 -1.96 -16.14
C ARG A 235 -17.22 -1.80 -17.17
N GLU A 236 -18.45 -2.16 -16.79
CA GLU A 236 -19.63 -2.04 -17.63
C GLU A 236 -19.87 -0.58 -18.04
N ALA A 237 -19.92 0.33 -17.07
CA ALA A 237 -20.16 1.75 -17.35
C ALA A 237 -19.06 2.38 -18.19
N CYS A 238 -17.80 2.08 -17.89
CA CYS A 238 -16.67 2.58 -18.67
C CYS A 238 -16.72 2.10 -20.11
N SER A 239 -17.01 0.80 -20.35
CA SER A 239 -17.16 0.24 -21.69
C SER A 239 -18.32 0.84 -22.45
N GLY A 240 -19.47 1.07 -21.77
CA GLY A 240 -20.68 1.63 -22.40
C GLY A 240 -20.56 3.10 -22.79
N HIS A 241 -19.52 3.80 -22.32
CA HIS A 241 -19.33 5.24 -22.53
C HIS A 241 -17.96 5.62 -23.08
N ASP A 242 -17.15 4.65 -23.55
CA ASP A 242 -15.79 4.87 -24.06
C ASP A 242 -14.90 5.64 -23.07
N VAL A 243 -15.04 5.36 -21.78
CA VAL A 243 -14.19 5.87 -20.69
C VAL A 243 -13.16 4.80 -20.36
N LEU A 244 -11.88 5.17 -20.22
CA LEU A 244 -10.85 4.19 -19.88
C LEU A 244 -10.91 3.81 -18.40
N LEU A 245 -10.93 2.51 -18.09
CA LEU A 245 -10.81 2.00 -16.74
C LEU A 245 -9.33 1.71 -16.43
N ILE A 246 -8.79 2.33 -15.41
CA ILE A 246 -7.42 2.12 -14.94
C ILE A 246 -7.45 1.47 -13.56
N PHE A 247 -6.84 0.28 -13.45
CA PHE A 247 -6.60 -0.33 -12.14
C PHE A 247 -5.24 0.09 -11.61
N ASP A 248 -5.25 0.75 -10.45
CA ASP A 248 -4.05 0.91 -9.66
C ASP A 248 -3.77 -0.39 -8.89
N GLU A 249 -2.93 -1.22 -9.49
CA GLU A 249 -2.48 -2.48 -8.90
C GLU A 249 -1.07 -2.37 -8.28
N VAL A 250 -0.65 -1.19 -7.92
CA VAL A 250 0.63 -0.97 -7.23
C VAL A 250 0.74 -1.80 -5.95
N MET A 251 -0.40 -2.05 -5.28
CA MET A 251 -0.46 -2.95 -4.11
C MET A 251 -1.04 -4.33 -4.44
N THR A 252 -2.10 -4.38 -5.22
CA THR A 252 -2.93 -5.59 -5.42
C THR A 252 -2.37 -6.57 -6.43
N SER A 253 -1.40 -6.17 -7.25
CA SER A 253 -0.68 -7.05 -8.20
C SER A 253 -0.04 -8.28 -7.55
N ARG A 254 0.18 -8.26 -6.23
CA ARG A 254 0.72 -9.39 -5.46
C ARG A 254 -0.32 -10.44 -5.03
N LEU A 255 -1.62 -10.19 -5.26
CA LEU A 255 -2.69 -11.08 -4.80
C LEU A 255 -2.92 -12.30 -5.70
N ALA A 256 -2.60 -12.20 -6.98
CA ALA A 256 -2.62 -13.32 -7.93
C ALA A 256 -1.52 -13.16 -8.99
N PRO A 257 -1.18 -14.20 -9.76
CA PRO A 257 -0.18 -14.12 -10.84
C PRO A 257 -0.45 -12.97 -11.81
N GLY A 258 -1.68 -12.75 -12.23
CA GLY A 258 -2.13 -11.64 -13.07
C GLY A 258 -2.72 -10.46 -12.30
N GLY A 259 -2.46 -10.35 -10.99
CA GLY A 259 -3.00 -9.28 -10.15
C GLY A 259 -4.46 -9.53 -9.71
N ARG A 260 -5.06 -8.53 -9.08
CA ARG A 260 -6.46 -8.62 -8.65
C ARG A 260 -7.42 -8.72 -9.83
N GLN A 261 -7.07 -8.13 -10.97
CA GLN A 261 -7.82 -8.23 -12.22
C GLN A 261 -8.05 -9.68 -12.67
N GLU A 262 -7.02 -10.56 -12.54
CA GLU A 262 -7.14 -11.97 -12.87
C GLU A 262 -8.11 -12.69 -11.93
N GLN A 263 -8.01 -12.47 -10.62
CA GLN A 263 -8.91 -13.11 -9.64
C GLN A 263 -10.38 -12.73 -9.86
N LEU A 264 -10.63 -11.52 -10.34
CA LEU A 264 -11.97 -10.99 -10.59
C LEU A 264 -12.49 -11.31 -11.99
N GLY A 265 -11.62 -11.68 -12.93
CA GLY A 265 -11.96 -11.81 -14.34
C GLY A 265 -12.33 -10.45 -14.98
N ILE A 266 -11.87 -9.34 -14.40
CA ILE A 266 -12.13 -7.98 -14.89
C ILE A 266 -10.84 -7.41 -15.46
N VAL A 267 -10.82 -7.19 -16.78
CA VAL A 267 -9.65 -6.61 -17.46
C VAL A 267 -9.85 -5.11 -17.62
N PRO A 268 -9.03 -4.26 -16.95
CA PRO A 268 -9.04 -2.82 -17.19
C PRO A 268 -8.39 -2.46 -18.52
N ASP A 269 -8.59 -1.22 -18.99
CA ASP A 269 -7.94 -0.71 -20.19
C ASP A 269 -6.46 -0.38 -19.96
N MET A 270 -6.10 -0.01 -18.73
CA MET A 270 -4.72 0.19 -18.32
C MET A 270 -4.51 -0.30 -16.88
N THR A 271 -3.29 -0.69 -16.58
CA THR A 271 -2.88 -1.08 -15.21
C THR A 271 -1.60 -0.36 -14.82
N THR A 272 -1.57 0.13 -13.58
CA THR A 272 -0.35 0.68 -12.98
C THR A 272 0.22 -0.28 -11.93
N LEU A 273 1.54 -0.39 -11.91
CA LEU A 273 2.30 -1.31 -11.06
C LEU A 273 3.42 -0.56 -10.35
N GLY A 274 4.02 -1.19 -9.34
CA GLY A 274 5.14 -0.63 -8.61
C GLY A 274 5.65 -1.57 -7.51
N LYS A 275 6.33 -0.99 -6.51
CA LYS A 275 6.75 -1.70 -5.31
C LYS A 275 7.61 -2.94 -5.61
N TYR A 276 7.13 -4.13 -5.22
CA TYR A 276 7.89 -5.39 -5.35
C TYR A 276 8.29 -5.76 -6.79
N ILE A 277 7.60 -5.20 -7.81
CA ILE A 277 7.94 -5.43 -9.23
C ILE A 277 9.40 -5.04 -9.53
N GLY A 278 9.95 -4.07 -8.82
CA GLY A 278 11.33 -3.64 -8.92
C GLY A 278 12.33 -4.41 -8.06
N GLY A 279 11.92 -5.54 -7.44
CA GLY A 279 12.83 -6.36 -6.63
C GLY A 279 13.34 -5.67 -5.35
N GLY A 280 12.62 -4.67 -4.82
CA GLY A 280 13.00 -3.85 -3.67
C GLY A 280 13.65 -2.51 -4.04
N PHE A 281 13.79 -2.20 -5.33
CA PHE A 281 14.26 -0.90 -5.83
C PHE A 281 13.08 0.01 -6.20
N SER A 282 13.36 1.32 -6.31
CA SER A 282 12.39 2.30 -6.79
C SER A 282 11.87 1.89 -8.16
N CYS A 283 10.56 1.65 -8.25
CA CYS A 283 9.91 1.14 -9.44
C CYS A 283 8.46 1.62 -9.53
N GLY A 284 8.06 1.94 -10.73
CA GLY A 284 6.70 2.01 -11.19
C GLY A 284 6.62 1.49 -12.62
N ALA A 285 5.43 1.13 -13.05
CA ALA A 285 5.16 0.79 -14.44
C ALA A 285 3.69 1.09 -14.76
N PHE A 286 3.42 1.42 -16.00
CA PHE A 286 2.06 1.50 -16.54
C PHE A 286 2.01 0.83 -17.89
N GLY A 287 0.90 0.18 -18.17
CA GLY A 287 0.73 -0.57 -19.41
C GLY A 287 -0.73 -0.77 -19.75
N GLY A 288 -0.95 -1.25 -20.94
CA GLY A 288 -2.28 -1.49 -21.53
C GLY A 288 -2.15 -2.18 -22.88
N PRO A 289 -3.25 -2.27 -23.65
CA PRO A 289 -3.25 -2.80 -24.99
C PRO A 289 -2.34 -1.98 -25.93
N ALA A 290 -1.81 -2.63 -26.95
CA ALA A 290 -0.87 -2.01 -27.89
C ALA A 290 -1.46 -0.77 -28.56
N GLU A 291 -2.76 -0.74 -28.82
CA GLU A 291 -3.44 0.42 -29.43
C GLU A 291 -3.35 1.70 -28.59
N ILE A 292 -3.33 1.57 -27.27
CA ILE A 292 -3.12 2.71 -26.35
C ILE A 292 -1.62 3.00 -26.22
N MET A 293 -0.80 1.97 -26.02
CA MET A 293 0.60 2.16 -25.65
C MET A 293 1.52 2.54 -26.81
N THR A 294 1.16 2.25 -28.06
CA THR A 294 1.93 2.62 -29.25
C THR A 294 2.05 4.14 -29.48
N VAL A 295 1.29 4.96 -28.76
CA VAL A 295 1.49 6.42 -28.76
C VAL A 295 2.89 6.83 -28.26
N TYR A 296 3.58 5.93 -27.55
CA TYR A 296 4.93 6.11 -27.08
C TYR A 296 6.03 5.55 -28.00
N ASP A 297 5.66 5.00 -29.18
CA ASP A 297 6.64 4.45 -30.11
C ASP A 297 7.38 5.59 -30.85
N PRO A 298 8.66 5.83 -30.55
CA PRO A 298 9.39 6.98 -31.12
C PRO A 298 9.66 6.85 -32.61
N SER A 299 9.41 5.68 -33.23
CA SER A 299 9.51 5.50 -34.67
C SER A 299 8.29 6.05 -35.42
N ARG A 300 7.22 6.39 -34.71
CA ARG A 300 5.97 6.93 -35.26
C ARG A 300 5.92 8.44 -35.21
N PRO A 301 5.43 9.11 -36.25
CA PRO A 301 5.17 10.55 -36.23
C PRO A 301 4.21 10.93 -35.08
N GLY A 302 4.55 11.99 -34.34
CA GLY A 302 3.71 12.46 -33.22
C GLY A 302 3.74 11.62 -31.94
N ALA A 303 4.70 10.72 -31.81
CA ALA A 303 4.88 9.93 -30.61
C ALA A 303 5.01 10.79 -29.35
N PHE A 304 4.40 10.33 -28.26
CA PHE A 304 4.49 11.02 -26.97
C PHE A 304 5.89 10.88 -26.39
N VAL A 305 6.35 11.96 -25.78
CA VAL A 305 7.66 11.99 -25.12
C VAL A 305 7.51 11.46 -23.70
N HIS A 306 8.29 10.43 -23.37
CA HIS A 306 8.43 9.91 -22.01
C HIS A 306 9.90 9.77 -21.68
N HIS A 307 10.41 10.68 -20.86
CA HIS A 307 11.79 10.70 -20.38
C HIS A 307 11.84 10.47 -18.87
N GLY A 308 12.92 9.87 -18.42
CA GLY A 308 13.24 9.67 -17.01
C GLY A 308 14.60 8.97 -16.93
N THR A 309 15.62 9.65 -16.41
CA THR A 309 17.00 9.14 -16.38
C THR A 309 17.10 7.75 -15.71
N PHE A 310 16.24 7.45 -14.76
CA PHE A 310 16.27 6.21 -13.99
C PHE A 310 15.13 5.23 -14.31
N ASN A 311 14.32 5.49 -15.35
CA ASN A 311 13.23 4.60 -15.72
C ASN A 311 13.69 3.19 -16.11
N ASN A 312 14.89 3.09 -16.70
CA ASN A 312 15.53 1.82 -17.04
C ASN A 312 16.75 1.51 -16.15
N ASN A 313 16.65 1.83 -14.85
CA ASN A 313 17.69 1.52 -13.88
C ASN A 313 17.97 0.01 -13.86
N VAL A 314 19.23 -0.38 -14.18
CA VAL A 314 19.62 -1.78 -14.37
C VAL A 314 19.49 -2.62 -13.09
N PHE A 315 19.63 -2.04 -11.91
CA PHE A 315 19.38 -2.74 -10.65
C PHE A 315 17.92 -3.10 -10.49
N MET A 316 17.03 -2.14 -10.72
CA MET A 316 15.59 -2.34 -10.69
C MET A 316 15.15 -3.41 -11.69
N LEU A 317 15.64 -3.33 -12.94
CA LEU A 317 15.28 -4.27 -14.01
C LEU A 317 15.75 -5.69 -13.69
N ASN A 318 16.99 -5.87 -13.28
CA ASN A 318 17.55 -7.20 -13.02
C ASN A 318 17.03 -7.80 -11.70
N ALA A 319 16.90 -7.00 -10.65
CA ALA A 319 16.32 -7.42 -9.37
C ALA A 319 14.83 -7.78 -9.53
N GLY A 320 14.07 -6.95 -10.25
CA GLY A 320 12.65 -7.20 -10.56
C GLY A 320 12.47 -8.49 -11.36
N ALA A 321 13.25 -8.69 -12.43
CA ALA A 321 13.22 -9.91 -13.21
C ALA A 321 13.55 -11.14 -12.36
N ALA A 322 14.61 -11.09 -11.55
CA ALA A 322 14.98 -12.19 -10.66
C ALA A 322 13.86 -12.51 -9.65
N GLY A 323 13.23 -11.48 -9.09
CA GLY A 323 12.10 -11.62 -8.17
C GLY A 323 10.90 -12.33 -8.81
N LEU A 324 10.49 -11.89 -9.98
CA LEU A 324 9.33 -12.45 -10.68
C LEU A 324 9.56 -13.86 -11.23
N GLU A 325 10.76 -14.14 -11.75
CA GLU A 325 11.07 -15.44 -12.35
C GLU A 325 11.39 -16.52 -11.33
N LYS A 326 12.25 -16.17 -10.34
CA LYS A 326 12.87 -17.16 -9.47
C LYS A 326 12.21 -17.27 -8.10
N VAL A 327 11.54 -16.22 -7.63
CA VAL A 327 11.09 -16.13 -6.23
C VAL A 327 9.57 -16.10 -6.13
N PHE A 328 8.92 -15.13 -6.72
CA PHE A 328 7.48 -14.92 -6.58
C PHE A 328 6.70 -15.67 -7.66
N THR A 329 6.84 -17.00 -7.64
CA THR A 329 6.12 -17.93 -8.53
C THR A 329 4.66 -18.09 -8.11
N PRO A 330 3.75 -18.53 -8.98
CA PRO A 330 2.33 -18.70 -8.64
C PRO A 330 2.06 -19.53 -7.37
N PRO A 331 2.72 -20.67 -7.12
CA PRO A 331 2.53 -21.41 -5.87
C PRO A 331 2.97 -20.64 -4.62
N VAL A 332 4.09 -19.93 -4.70
CA VAL A 332 4.62 -19.11 -3.58
C VAL A 332 3.67 -17.96 -3.29
N GLN A 333 3.13 -17.33 -4.32
CA GLN A 333 2.16 -16.25 -4.19
C GLN A 333 0.85 -16.74 -3.54
N ALA A 334 0.33 -17.89 -3.98
CA ALA A 334 -0.87 -18.48 -3.38
C ALA A 334 -0.67 -18.80 -1.89
N ALA A 335 0.48 -19.41 -1.53
CA ALA A 335 0.80 -19.73 -0.15
C ALA A 335 0.91 -18.47 0.73
N LEU A 336 1.57 -17.41 0.24
CA LEU A 336 1.69 -16.15 0.98
C LEU A 336 0.32 -15.51 1.26
N ASN A 337 -0.56 -15.51 0.26
CA ASN A 337 -1.89 -14.90 0.41
C ASN A 337 -2.79 -15.76 1.31
N ALA A 338 -2.70 -17.10 1.25
CA ALA A 338 -3.39 -17.98 2.18
C ALA A 338 -2.93 -17.77 3.63
N ALA A 339 -1.62 -17.59 3.86
CA ALA A 339 -1.09 -17.26 5.19
C ALA A 339 -1.66 -15.92 5.72
N GLY A 340 -1.76 -14.91 4.85
CA GLY A 340 -2.38 -13.63 5.23
C GLY A 340 -3.87 -13.74 5.55
N ASP A 341 -4.62 -14.51 4.77
CA ASP A 341 -6.04 -14.77 5.05
C ASP A 341 -6.23 -15.54 6.38
N SER A 342 -5.35 -16.50 6.67
CA SER A 342 -5.34 -17.23 7.94
C SER A 342 -5.03 -16.30 9.13
N LEU A 343 -4.02 -15.44 9.01
CA LEU A 343 -3.70 -14.47 10.06
C LEU A 343 -4.88 -13.53 10.33
N ARG A 344 -5.53 -13.02 9.28
CA ARG A 344 -6.69 -12.14 9.41
C ARG A 344 -7.88 -12.85 10.08
N ALA A 345 -8.13 -14.11 9.74
CA ALA A 345 -9.18 -14.91 10.38
C ALA A 345 -8.88 -15.11 11.87
N SER A 346 -7.64 -15.49 12.23
CA SER A 346 -7.21 -15.66 13.63
C SER A 346 -7.36 -14.38 14.46
N LEU A 347 -7.00 -13.22 13.89
CA LEU A 347 -7.19 -11.92 14.55
C LEU A 347 -8.67 -11.57 14.75
N SER A 348 -9.54 -11.95 13.81
CA SER A 348 -10.98 -11.76 13.94
C SER A 348 -11.61 -12.67 15.00
N GLU A 349 -11.18 -13.93 15.07
CA GLU A 349 -11.58 -14.87 16.11
C GLU A 349 -11.12 -14.41 17.51
N LEU A 350 -9.92 -13.86 17.59
CA LEU A 350 -9.37 -13.29 18.80
C LEU A 350 -10.24 -12.12 19.31
N ALA A 351 -10.57 -11.19 18.43
CA ALA A 351 -11.47 -10.09 18.74
C ALA A 351 -12.83 -10.55 19.27
N ALA A 352 -13.39 -11.59 18.65
CA ALA A 352 -14.67 -12.19 19.07
C ALA A 352 -14.55 -12.83 20.47
N ARG A 353 -13.48 -13.56 20.77
CA ARG A 353 -13.25 -14.17 22.10
C ARG A 353 -13.18 -13.12 23.20
N HIS A 354 -12.52 -12.00 22.95
CA HIS A 354 -12.44 -10.89 23.91
C HIS A 354 -13.67 -9.99 23.94
N GLY A 355 -14.62 -10.15 23.00
CA GLY A 355 -15.72 -9.22 22.82
C GLY A 355 -15.22 -7.79 22.54
N ALA A 356 -14.02 -7.65 21.98
CA ALA A 356 -13.36 -6.37 21.78
C ALA A 356 -13.83 -5.67 20.49
N PRO A 357 -13.87 -4.32 20.44
CA PRO A 357 -14.09 -3.56 19.21
C PRO A 357 -12.80 -3.54 18.36
N PHE A 358 -12.50 -4.67 17.74
CA PHE A 358 -11.30 -4.89 16.96
C PHE A 358 -11.61 -5.74 15.75
N GLN A 359 -11.06 -5.42 14.59
CA GLN A 359 -11.19 -6.19 13.35
C GLN A 359 -9.98 -5.98 12.43
N ALA A 360 -9.77 -6.92 11.53
CA ALA A 360 -8.78 -6.83 10.46
C ALA A 360 -9.48 -6.85 9.09
N THR A 361 -9.31 -5.80 8.31
CA THR A 361 -9.73 -5.72 6.90
C THR A 361 -8.60 -6.11 5.97
N GLY A 362 -8.87 -6.41 4.72
CA GLY A 362 -7.83 -6.69 3.72
C GLY A 362 -8.10 -7.89 2.84
N LEU A 363 -7.09 -8.24 2.03
CA LEU A 363 -7.09 -9.40 1.12
C LEU A 363 -5.71 -10.05 1.13
N GLY A 364 -5.65 -11.37 1.26
CA GLY A 364 -4.41 -12.10 1.22
C GLY A 364 -3.38 -11.53 2.19
N SER A 365 -2.19 -11.27 1.69
CA SER A 365 -1.05 -10.77 2.46
C SER A 365 -1.07 -9.27 2.79
N LEU A 366 -2.17 -8.59 2.52
CA LEU A 366 -2.39 -7.15 2.77
C LEU A 366 -3.55 -6.98 3.74
N MET A 367 -3.32 -6.33 4.88
CA MET A 367 -4.37 -6.10 5.86
C MET A 367 -4.17 -4.82 6.66
N ASN A 368 -5.24 -4.40 7.34
CA ASN A 368 -5.21 -3.27 8.28
C ASN A 368 -6.02 -3.60 9.53
N LEU A 369 -5.50 -3.21 10.69
CA LEU A 369 -6.15 -3.37 11.97
C LEU A 369 -7.02 -2.16 12.30
N HIS A 370 -8.24 -2.39 12.75
CA HIS A 370 -9.20 -1.35 13.14
C HIS A 370 -9.72 -1.60 14.55
N LEU A 371 -9.90 -0.51 15.29
CA LEU A 371 -10.39 -0.53 16.67
C LEU A 371 -11.89 -0.24 16.72
N GLN A 372 -12.69 -1.00 15.95
CA GLN A 372 -14.16 -0.88 15.88
C GLN A 372 -14.80 -2.22 15.52
N ARG A 373 -16.12 -2.37 15.83
CA ARG A 373 -16.91 -3.57 15.52
C ARG A 373 -17.65 -3.47 14.19
N GLU A 374 -18.07 -2.25 13.85
CA GLU A 374 -18.90 -1.98 12.67
C GLU A 374 -18.14 -2.35 11.40
N PRO A 375 -18.78 -3.01 10.44
CA PRO A 375 -18.18 -3.35 9.16
C PRO A 375 -17.62 -2.12 8.43
N ILE A 376 -16.54 -2.30 7.69
CA ILE A 376 -15.88 -1.24 6.93
C ILE A 376 -15.96 -1.58 5.46
N HIS A 377 -16.72 -0.81 4.70
CA HIS A 377 -16.87 -0.91 3.25
C HIS A 377 -16.30 0.31 2.51
N SER A 378 -16.10 1.41 3.23
CA SER A 378 -15.56 2.67 2.72
C SER A 378 -14.80 3.41 3.82
N ILE A 379 -14.06 4.44 3.46
CA ILE A 379 -13.39 5.33 4.44
C ILE A 379 -14.39 6.02 5.37
N ARG A 380 -15.65 6.17 4.94
CA ARG A 380 -16.73 6.79 5.73
C ARG A 380 -17.13 5.93 6.93
N ASP A 381 -16.95 4.61 6.82
CA ASP A 381 -17.31 3.65 7.88
C ASP A 381 -16.24 3.58 8.98
N ILE A 382 -15.05 4.15 8.74
CA ILE A 382 -14.00 4.19 9.76
C ILE A 382 -14.40 5.21 10.83
N ALA A 383 -14.82 4.70 11.97
CA ALA A 383 -15.25 5.52 13.09
C ALA A 383 -14.12 6.40 13.61
N PRO A 384 -14.39 7.67 13.90
CA PRO A 384 -13.45 8.51 14.63
C PRO A 384 -13.25 7.90 16.02
N LYS A 385 -12.01 7.60 16.36
CA LYS A 385 -11.60 7.08 17.67
C LYS A 385 -10.53 7.99 18.25
N ASP A 386 -10.36 7.91 19.55
CA ASP A 386 -9.26 8.58 20.22
C ASP A 386 -7.93 8.13 19.60
N PRO A 387 -7.12 9.04 19.05
CA PRO A 387 -5.85 8.70 18.39
C PRO A 387 -4.85 8.04 19.35
N ARG A 388 -5.03 8.22 20.68
CA ARG A 388 -4.22 7.59 21.71
C ARG A 388 -4.38 6.06 21.73
N LEU A 389 -5.54 5.51 21.35
CA LEU A 389 -5.77 4.07 21.24
C LEU A 389 -4.86 3.43 20.18
N ARG A 390 -4.72 4.09 19.03
CA ARG A 390 -3.79 3.62 17.98
C ARG A 390 -2.33 3.75 18.40
N GLN A 391 -1.98 4.78 19.17
CA GLN A 391 -0.65 4.94 19.74
C GLN A 391 -0.37 3.83 20.76
N LEU A 392 -1.31 3.54 21.64
CA LEU A 392 -1.19 2.47 22.64
C LEU A 392 -0.93 1.12 21.99
N LEU A 393 -1.78 0.71 21.03
CA LEU A 393 -1.59 -0.55 20.29
C LEU A 393 -0.24 -0.61 19.58
N HIS A 394 0.13 0.46 18.88
CA HIS A 394 1.36 0.49 18.10
C HIS A 394 2.61 0.39 18.98
N LEU A 395 2.70 1.17 20.06
CA LEU A 395 3.86 1.15 20.95
C LEU A 395 3.93 -0.14 21.77
N ASP A 396 2.78 -0.73 22.14
CA ASP A 396 2.74 -2.03 22.84
C ASP A 396 3.25 -3.15 21.93
N LEU A 397 2.88 -3.17 20.63
CA LEU A 397 3.40 -4.14 19.67
C LEU A 397 4.90 -3.96 19.42
N ILE A 398 5.40 -2.72 19.36
CA ILE A 398 6.85 -2.46 19.26
C ILE A 398 7.57 -2.99 20.50
N ASP A 399 7.07 -2.70 21.71
CA ASP A 399 7.65 -3.18 22.97
C ASP A 399 7.75 -4.73 23.02
N ARG A 400 6.87 -5.43 22.29
CA ARG A 400 6.85 -6.90 22.14
C ARG A 400 7.68 -7.41 20.95
N GLY A 401 8.41 -6.54 20.25
CA GLY A 401 9.29 -6.94 19.15
C GLY A 401 8.61 -7.05 17.78
N PHE A 402 7.46 -6.40 17.57
CA PHE A 402 6.77 -6.37 16.28
C PHE A 402 6.80 -4.97 15.65
N PHE A 403 7.52 -4.84 14.54
CA PHE A 403 7.55 -3.60 13.76
C PHE A 403 6.29 -3.51 12.91
N THR A 404 5.38 -2.62 13.32
CA THR A 404 4.08 -2.37 12.69
C THR A 404 3.91 -0.88 12.36
N THR A 405 2.81 -0.49 11.74
CA THR A 405 2.50 0.92 11.52
C THR A 405 1.48 1.44 12.54
N ARG A 406 1.60 2.71 12.97
CA ARG A 406 0.60 3.34 13.83
C ARG A 406 -0.81 3.29 13.24
N ARG A 407 -0.94 3.28 11.91
CA ARG A 407 -2.24 3.19 11.22
C ARG A 407 -2.88 1.80 11.27
N GLY A 408 -2.15 0.79 11.75
CA GLY A 408 -2.60 -0.59 11.80
C GLY A 408 -2.36 -1.36 10.49
N TYR A 409 -1.67 -0.79 9.51
CA TYR A 409 -1.34 -1.49 8.27
C TYR A 409 -0.29 -2.58 8.52
N ILE A 410 -0.58 -3.77 8.04
CA ILE A 410 0.25 -4.96 8.10
C ILE A 410 0.37 -5.56 6.70
N THR A 411 1.58 -6.01 6.35
CA THR A 411 1.81 -6.77 5.13
C THR A 411 2.77 -7.92 5.38
N LEU A 412 2.47 -9.09 4.81
CA LEU A 412 3.37 -10.22 4.91
C LEU A 412 4.41 -10.18 3.80
N SER A 413 5.66 -10.42 4.14
CA SER A 413 6.72 -10.75 3.20
C SER A 413 6.89 -12.26 3.08
N LEU A 414 7.63 -12.73 2.07
CA LEU A 414 7.98 -14.15 1.89
C LEU A 414 8.91 -14.68 3.00
N ALA A 415 9.49 -13.80 3.78
CA ALA A 415 10.38 -14.16 4.89
C ALA A 415 9.63 -14.36 6.22
N ILE A 416 8.38 -13.89 6.33
CA ILE A 416 7.53 -14.10 7.52
C ILE A 416 7.17 -15.57 7.63
N ALA A 417 7.52 -16.18 8.75
CA ALA A 417 7.19 -17.55 9.06
C ALA A 417 5.85 -17.69 9.80
N GLU A 418 5.31 -18.90 9.88
CA GLU A 418 4.10 -19.19 10.66
C GLU A 418 4.27 -18.84 12.14
N SER A 419 5.48 -19.09 12.70
CA SER A 419 5.82 -18.69 14.06
C SER A 419 5.77 -17.19 14.30
N ASP A 420 6.12 -16.37 13.29
CA ASP A 420 6.04 -14.90 13.40
C ASP A 420 4.58 -14.46 13.46
N CYS A 421 3.72 -15.06 12.63
CA CYS A 421 2.27 -14.82 12.66
C CYS A 421 1.67 -15.25 14.00
N ALA A 422 2.06 -16.42 14.54
CA ALA A 422 1.60 -16.89 15.84
C ALA A 422 2.04 -15.94 16.98
N GLY A 423 3.28 -15.46 16.95
CA GLY A 423 3.76 -14.47 17.92
C GLY A 423 2.99 -13.14 17.85
N LEU A 424 2.65 -12.67 16.65
CA LEU A 424 1.81 -11.46 16.51
C LEU A 424 0.40 -11.66 17.07
N ILE A 425 -0.20 -12.84 16.84
CA ILE A 425 -1.52 -13.19 17.39
C ILE A 425 -1.45 -13.20 18.93
N GLU A 426 -0.43 -13.79 19.52
CA GLU A 426 -0.21 -13.80 20.97
C GLU A 426 -0.02 -12.39 21.53
N ALA A 427 0.77 -11.55 20.85
CA ALA A 427 0.96 -10.16 21.25
C ALA A 427 -0.36 -9.36 21.24
N VAL A 428 -1.21 -9.57 20.23
CA VAL A 428 -2.54 -8.94 20.16
C VAL A 428 -3.48 -9.51 21.23
N ASP A 429 -3.41 -10.81 21.55
CA ASP A 429 -4.19 -11.44 22.62
C ASP A 429 -3.87 -10.83 23.98
N GLU A 430 -2.60 -10.68 24.30
CA GLU A 430 -2.15 -10.02 25.52
C GLU A 430 -2.53 -8.54 25.55
N PHE A 431 -2.40 -7.82 24.44
CA PHE A 431 -2.87 -6.43 24.33
C PHE A 431 -4.37 -6.33 24.66
N LEU A 432 -5.19 -7.19 24.07
CA LEU A 432 -6.64 -7.20 24.31
C LEU A 432 -6.98 -7.62 25.75
N THR A 433 -6.23 -8.52 26.34
CA THR A 433 -6.36 -8.91 27.76
C THR A 433 -6.13 -7.72 28.69
N HIS A 434 -5.07 -6.93 28.45
CA HIS A 434 -4.69 -5.83 29.34
C HIS A 434 -5.44 -4.53 29.03
N HIS A 435 -5.70 -4.24 27.75
CA HIS A 435 -6.18 -2.94 27.29
C HIS A 435 -7.53 -3.00 26.54
N GLY A 436 -8.11 -4.19 26.33
CA GLY A 436 -9.37 -4.34 25.57
C GLY A 436 -10.52 -3.50 26.12
N HIS A 437 -10.59 -3.34 27.47
CA HIS A 437 -11.61 -2.52 28.13
C HIS A 437 -11.50 -1.01 27.80
N LEU A 438 -10.33 -0.54 27.32
CA LEU A 438 -10.10 0.86 26.93
C LEU A 438 -10.59 1.16 25.50
N LEU A 439 -10.77 0.15 24.65
CA LEU A 439 -11.10 0.33 23.24
C LEU A 439 -12.51 0.92 22.99
N ASP A 440 -13.38 0.88 23.98
CA ASP A 440 -14.70 1.54 23.98
C ASP A 440 -14.64 2.98 24.50
N SER A 441 -13.46 3.52 24.78
CA SER A 441 -13.32 4.93 25.22
C SER A 441 -13.75 5.89 24.10
N ALA A 442 -14.55 6.90 24.47
CA ALA A 442 -14.96 7.93 23.53
C ALA A 442 -13.76 8.81 23.15
N PRO A 443 -13.74 9.39 21.93
CA PRO A 443 -12.77 10.42 21.59
C PRO A 443 -12.89 11.60 22.58
N PRO A 444 -11.78 12.34 22.88
CA PRO A 444 -11.85 13.57 23.64
C PRO A 444 -12.76 14.57 22.92
N GLU A 445 -13.51 15.35 23.71
CA GLU A 445 -14.39 16.43 23.20
C GLU A 445 -13.59 17.51 22.48
#